data_df5b796f8ae2fba30f0972eb3f0b4807
#
_entry.id   df5b796f8ae2fba30f0972eb3f0b4807
#
_cell.length_a   1.000
_cell.length_b   1.000
_cell.length_c   1.000
_cell.angle_alpha   90.00
_cell.angle_beta   90.00
_cell.angle_gamma   90.00
#
_symmetry.space_group_name_H-M   'P 1'
#
loop_
_entity.id
_entity.type
_entity.pdbx_description
1 polymer ?
#
loop_
_entity_poly.entity_id
_entity_poly.type
_entity_poly.pdbx_seq_one_letter_code
_entity_poly.pdbx_strand_id
1 'polypeptide(L)' 'MGSFIYVFDTTDRDILCAKGFCLLKSDEANNVFIFVNEPELEFALGDISYVSSDVLTF' A
#
# COMPACT_ATOMS: atom_id res chain seq x y z
N MET A 1 -4.87 -3.10 -14.13
CA MET A 1 -4.75 -3.71 -12.81
C MET A 1 -3.32 -3.56 -12.32
N GLY A 2 -3.11 -2.94 -11.19
CA GLY A 2 -1.77 -2.63 -10.72
C GLY A 2 -1.14 -3.77 -9.95
N SER A 3 0.18 -3.96 -10.11
CA SER A 3 0.93 -4.93 -9.33
C SER A 3 1.36 -4.39 -7.96
N PHE A 4 1.30 -3.08 -7.80
CA PHE A 4 1.71 -2.39 -6.56
C PHE A 4 0.61 -1.46 -6.09
N ILE A 5 0.47 -1.37 -4.77
CA ILE A 5 -0.48 -0.47 -4.14
C ILE A 5 0.31 0.61 -3.40
N TYR A 6 0.05 1.86 -3.75
CA TYR A 6 0.68 3.02 -3.14
C TYR A 6 -0.26 3.64 -2.13
N VAL A 7 0.19 3.73 -0.89
CA VAL A 7 -0.56 4.35 0.21
C VAL A 7 0.23 5.58 0.68
N PHE A 8 -0.47 6.65 0.97
CA PHE A 8 0.16 7.94 1.27
C PHE A 8 -0.10 8.43 2.71
N ASP A 9 -0.50 7.54 3.59
CA ASP A 9 -0.81 7.86 4.98
C ASP A 9 -0.21 6.81 5.90
N THR A 10 0.47 7.26 6.97
CA THR A 10 1.09 6.35 7.92
C THR A 10 0.06 5.53 8.70
N THR A 11 -1.10 6.12 8.99
CA THR A 11 -2.18 5.39 9.67
C THR A 11 -2.68 4.25 8.80
N ASP A 12 -2.89 4.51 7.52
CA ASP A 12 -3.33 3.48 6.59
C ASP A 12 -2.27 2.39 6.43
N ARG A 13 -1.00 2.79 6.36
CA ARG A 13 0.10 1.83 6.34
C ARG A 13 0.07 0.93 7.56
N ASP A 14 -0.12 1.52 8.74
CA ASP A 14 -0.14 0.74 9.98
C ASP A 14 -1.30 -0.23 10.02
N ILE A 15 -2.46 0.18 9.52
CA ILE A 15 -3.64 -0.69 9.44
C ILE A 15 -3.34 -1.89 8.54
N LEU A 16 -2.74 -1.68 7.39
CA LEU A 16 -2.43 -2.76 6.45
C LEU A 16 -1.37 -3.69 7.02
N CYS A 17 -0.35 -3.14 7.65
CA CYS A 17 0.68 -3.96 8.29
C CYS A 17 0.12 -4.80 9.42
N ALA A 18 -0.81 -4.25 10.19
CA ALA A 18 -1.48 -4.99 11.27
C ALA A 18 -2.32 -6.14 10.75
N LYS A 19 -2.80 -6.04 9.51
CA LYS A 19 -3.56 -7.11 8.86
C LYS A 19 -2.68 -8.17 8.22
N GLY A 20 -1.37 -8.00 8.27
CA GLY A 20 -0.43 -8.99 7.78
C GLY A 20 0.04 -8.79 6.35
N PHE A 21 -0.22 -7.64 5.75
CA PHE A 21 0.24 -7.37 4.39
C PHE A 21 1.70 -6.90 4.40
N CYS A 22 2.45 -7.31 3.38
CA CYS A 22 3.86 -7.00 3.28
C CYS A 22 4.08 -5.61 2.72
N LEU A 23 4.80 -4.78 3.49
CA LEU A 23 5.29 -3.50 3.00
C LEU A 23 6.52 -3.78 2.14
N LEU A 24 6.40 -3.50 0.85
CA LEU A 24 7.48 -3.75 -0.10
C LEU A 24 8.54 -2.66 0.00
N LYS A 25 8.11 -1.42 0.13
CA LYS A 25 9.02 -0.28 0.20
C LYS A 25 8.34 0.87 0.92
N SER A 26 9.10 1.68 1.63
CA SER A 26 8.56 2.84 2.32
C SER A 26 9.46 4.05 2.13
N ASP A 27 8.83 5.22 1.98
CA ASP A 27 9.49 6.51 1.94
C ASP A 27 8.79 7.41 2.95
N GLU A 28 9.29 7.41 4.18
CA GLU A 28 8.66 8.16 5.27
C GLU A 28 8.76 9.66 5.06
N ALA A 29 9.81 10.12 4.39
CA ALA A 29 9.99 11.54 4.12
C ALA A 29 8.87 12.10 3.24
N ASN A 30 8.35 11.28 2.33
CA ASN A 30 7.28 11.68 1.41
C ASN A 30 5.95 11.02 1.75
N ASN A 31 5.89 10.25 2.84
CA ASN A 31 4.71 9.49 3.24
C ASN A 31 4.20 8.57 2.13
N VAL A 32 5.12 7.86 1.48
CA VAL A 32 4.76 6.91 0.42
C VAL A 32 5.10 5.51 0.88
N PHE A 33 4.12 4.62 0.84
CA PHE A 33 4.27 3.25 1.28
C PHE A 33 3.74 2.33 0.19
N ILE A 34 4.55 1.35 -0.22
CA ILE A 34 4.24 0.51 -1.37
C ILE A 34 4.04 -0.92 -0.89
N PHE A 35 2.88 -1.49 -1.21
CA PHE A 35 2.53 -2.87 -0.89
C PHE A 35 2.39 -3.68 -2.17
N VAL A 36 2.65 -4.97 -2.07
CA VAL A 36 2.33 -5.89 -3.17
C VAL A 36 0.82 -6.02 -3.28
N ASN A 37 0.31 -5.89 -4.48
CA ASN A 37 -1.13 -6.02 -4.71
C ASN A 37 -1.53 -7.50 -4.63
N GLU A 38 -2.23 -7.87 -3.58
CA GLU A 38 -2.76 -9.19 -3.36
C GLU A 38 -4.28 -9.15 -3.41
N PRO A 39 -4.95 -10.24 -3.79
CA PRO A 39 -6.42 -10.26 -3.84
C PRO A 39 -7.07 -9.87 -2.51
N GLU A 40 -6.48 -10.30 -1.41
CA GLU A 40 -6.99 -9.97 -0.07
C GLU A 40 -6.80 -8.52 0.30
N LEU A 41 -5.77 -7.88 -0.25
CA LEU A 41 -5.47 -6.49 0.03
C LEU A 41 -6.59 -5.57 -0.46
N GLU A 42 -7.19 -5.88 -1.60
CA GLU A 42 -8.30 -5.08 -2.14
C GLU A 42 -9.47 -5.01 -1.17
N PHE A 43 -9.76 -6.09 -0.47
CA PHE A 43 -10.81 -6.10 0.55
C PHE A 43 -10.40 -5.30 1.77
N ALA A 44 -9.12 -5.33 2.12
CA ALA A 44 -8.61 -4.62 3.28
C ALA A 44 -8.53 -3.11 3.05
N LEU A 45 -8.38 -2.69 1.79
CA LEU A 45 -8.26 -1.28 1.47
C LEU A 45 -9.53 -0.50 1.78
N GLY A 46 -10.71 -1.10 1.56
CA GLY A 46 -11.98 -0.49 1.94
C GLY A 46 -12.05 1.01 1.69
N ASP A 47 -12.04 1.79 2.77
CA ASP A 47 -12.11 3.25 2.71
C ASP A 47 -10.76 3.93 2.59
N ILE A 48 -9.67 3.17 2.50
CA ILE A 48 -8.32 3.71 2.41
C ILE A 48 -8.08 4.28 1.02
N SER A 49 -7.55 5.50 0.99
CA SER A 49 -7.13 6.12 -0.26
C SER A 49 -5.83 5.49 -0.74
N TYR A 50 -5.81 4.99 -1.97
CA TYR A 50 -4.63 4.35 -2.53
C TYR A 50 -4.56 4.57 -4.03
N VAL A 51 -3.38 4.31 -4.59
CA VAL A 51 -3.17 4.31 -6.04
C VAL A 51 -2.57 2.96 -6.42
N SER A 52 -3.13 2.32 -7.43
CA SER A 52 -2.54 1.10 -7.96
C SER A 52 -1.69 1.41 -9.19
N SER A 53 -0.57 0.72 -9.31
CA SER A 53 0.35 0.93 -10.42
C SER A 53 1.05 -0.37 -10.78
N ASP A 54 1.38 -0.54 -12.06
CA ASP A 54 2.20 -1.66 -12.50
C ASP A 54 3.69 -1.36 -12.41
N VAL A 55 4.05 -0.13 -12.06
CA VAL A 55 5.43 0.33 -12.04
C VAL A 55 5.85 0.66 -10.62
N LEU A 56 7.00 0.14 -10.22
CA LEU A 56 7.66 0.51 -8.96
C LEU A 56 8.67 1.61 -9.29
N THR A 57 8.38 2.84 -8.86
CA THR A 57 9.18 4.01 -9.21
C THR A 57 10.20 4.42 -8.16
N PHE A 58 10.28 3.71 -7.08
CA PHE A 58 11.28 4.01 -6.03
C PHE A 58 12.39 2.99 -6.01
#